data_0049dbed1320ac3e48b4002cefe10ec4
#
_entry.id   0049dbed1320ac3e48b4002cefe10ec4
#
_cell.length_a   1.000
_cell.length_b   1.000
_cell.length_c   1.000
_cell.angle_alpha   90.00
_cell.angle_beta   90.00
_cell.angle_gamma   90.00
#
_symmetry.space_group_name_H-M   'P 1'
#
loop_
_entity.id
_entity.type
_entity.pdbx_description
1 polymer ?
#
loop_
_entity_poly.entity_id
_entity_poly.type
_entity_poly.pdbx_seq_one_letter_code
_entity_poly.pdbx_strand_id
1 'polypeptide(L)'
;ITDPNEIPNDAESADGTYEVAFVTDVGQLQDGSFNEGTWNGVKLYAANNGLTYKYYQPANGNEATDDDRVNAMQAAVDAGAKVVVCAGFLQEAALRTAAMNNPDVHFVFIDGYPLDDDPDPNVQGNILTNVAGINFQEEQCGYLAGYAIVKEGFTKIGFSGGGGGSNPACCRYGYGYLQGASAAAAEMGVTVDVMYSWQYGGTFSASPELQTMVSGWYSNGTEIVFACGGSMFQSVVAAASAEDGKVVGVDVDQSSESETVVTSAMKGLSDAAEWAIAKVYDGTWDEIGNAATSLGVAENAVGLPTATWSMENFSVADYEDLFQK
;
A
#
# COMPACT_ATOMS: atom_id res chain seq x y z
N ILE A 1 17.37 -14.57 6.92
CA ILE A 1 16.27 -14.01 7.72
C ILE A 1 15.08 -13.85 6.80
N THR A 2 13.92 -14.38 7.19
CA THR A 2 12.67 -14.29 6.45
C THR A 2 11.59 -13.49 7.18
N ASP A 3 11.73 -13.37 8.51
CA ASP A 3 10.81 -12.58 9.32
C ASP A 3 11.37 -11.17 9.54
N PRO A 4 10.70 -10.12 8.98
CA PRO A 4 11.16 -8.75 9.15
C PRO A 4 11.13 -8.27 10.61
N ASN A 5 10.36 -8.93 11.47
CA ASN A 5 10.30 -8.58 12.90
C ASN A 5 11.60 -8.94 13.65
N GLU A 6 12.41 -9.81 13.08
CA GLU A 6 13.75 -10.13 13.63
C GLU A 6 14.80 -9.06 13.30
N ILE A 7 14.44 -8.08 12.44
CA ILE A 7 15.34 -7.03 11.99
C ILE A 7 14.94 -5.72 12.67
N PRO A 8 15.84 -5.09 13.47
CA PRO A 8 15.51 -3.84 14.15
C PRO A 8 15.26 -2.69 13.15
N ASN A 9 14.33 -1.80 13.48
CA ASN A 9 14.06 -0.61 12.67
C ASN A 9 15.20 0.41 12.74
N ASP A 10 15.93 0.46 13.86
CA ASP A 10 16.92 1.49 14.18
C ASP A 10 18.31 0.87 14.34
N ALA A 11 18.82 0.20 13.32
CA ALA A 11 20.18 -0.32 13.33
C ALA A 11 21.17 0.81 13.06
N GLU A 12 22.19 0.94 13.91
CA GLU A 12 23.24 1.94 13.74
C GLU A 12 24.37 1.42 12.85
N SER A 13 24.81 2.28 11.92
CA SER A 13 25.96 2.04 11.09
C SER A 13 27.25 2.43 11.82
N ALA A 14 28.30 1.64 11.65
CA ALA A 14 29.60 1.89 12.29
C ALA A 14 30.27 3.19 11.80
N ASP A 15 30.04 3.59 10.54
CA ASP A 15 30.63 4.79 9.93
C ASP A 15 29.60 5.91 9.67
N GLY A 16 28.36 5.73 10.12
CA GLY A 16 27.29 6.69 9.90
C GLY A 16 26.72 6.71 8.49
N THR A 17 27.12 5.77 7.62
CA THR A 17 26.61 5.65 6.26
C THR A 17 25.49 4.62 6.19
N TYR A 18 24.37 5.00 5.55
CA TYR A 18 23.20 4.13 5.35
C TYR A 18 22.91 4.02 3.87
N GLU A 19 23.18 2.85 3.30
CA GLU A 19 23.13 2.65 1.84
C GLU A 19 21.73 2.50 1.28
N VAL A 20 20.82 1.90 2.05
CA VAL A 20 19.44 1.65 1.62
C VAL A 20 18.51 2.47 2.50
N ALA A 21 17.79 3.39 1.87
CA ALA A 21 16.89 4.31 2.58
C ALA A 21 15.44 4.06 2.21
N PHE A 22 14.57 4.35 3.16
CA PHE A 22 13.12 4.35 2.98
C PHE A 22 12.54 5.67 3.47
N VAL A 23 11.64 6.26 2.70
CA VAL A 23 10.94 7.52 3.07
C VAL A 23 9.43 7.26 3.09
N THR A 24 8.80 7.51 4.24
CA THR A 24 7.35 7.40 4.37
C THR A 24 6.64 8.57 3.67
N ASP A 25 5.39 8.37 3.27
CA ASP A 25 4.57 9.43 2.66
C ASP A 25 3.92 10.34 3.71
N VAL A 26 2.88 9.82 4.35
CA VAL A 26 2.16 10.41 5.48
C VAL A 26 2.03 9.35 6.57
N GLY A 27 1.71 9.75 7.78
CA GLY A 27 1.47 8.81 8.87
C GLY A 27 2.73 8.16 9.41
N GLN A 28 2.57 6.97 9.92
CA GLN A 28 3.57 6.27 10.71
C GLN A 28 4.27 5.18 9.92
N LEU A 29 5.53 4.92 10.30
CA LEU A 29 6.31 3.81 9.76
C LEU A 29 5.60 2.46 9.98
N GLN A 30 5.12 2.23 11.20
CA GLN A 30 4.42 1.00 11.58
C GLN A 30 2.91 1.23 11.51
N ASP A 31 2.41 1.40 10.30
CA ASP A 31 0.98 1.63 10.05
C ASP A 31 0.18 0.32 9.90
N GLY A 32 0.84 -0.83 10.03
CA GLY A 32 0.20 -2.13 9.81
C GLY A 32 -0.28 -2.35 8.39
N SER A 33 0.24 -1.58 7.42
CA SER A 33 -0.26 -1.56 6.05
C SER A 33 0.83 -1.17 5.06
N PHE A 34 0.66 -0.04 4.37
CA PHE A 34 1.46 0.39 3.22
C PHE A 34 2.92 0.70 3.57
N ASN A 35 3.16 1.61 4.50
CA ASN A 35 4.53 1.98 4.89
C ASN A 35 5.27 0.80 5.52
N GLU A 36 4.64 0.12 6.46
CA GLU A 36 5.25 -1.02 7.16
C GLU A 36 5.57 -2.17 6.21
N GLY A 37 4.65 -2.51 5.30
CA GLY A 37 4.86 -3.56 4.29
C GLY A 37 6.06 -3.25 3.39
N THR A 38 6.18 -2.02 2.92
CA THR A 38 7.31 -1.58 2.07
C THR A 38 8.61 -1.57 2.87
N TRP A 39 8.60 -1.02 4.06
CA TRP A 39 9.77 -0.99 4.95
C TRP A 39 10.29 -2.38 5.29
N ASN A 40 9.40 -3.34 5.49
CA ASN A 40 9.80 -4.72 5.74
C ASN A 40 10.63 -5.28 4.58
N GLY A 41 10.27 -4.99 3.35
CA GLY A 41 11.05 -5.38 2.17
C GLY A 41 12.43 -4.73 2.13
N VAL A 42 12.51 -3.47 2.46
CA VAL A 42 13.78 -2.73 2.56
C VAL A 42 14.70 -3.38 3.61
N LYS A 43 14.18 -3.63 4.81
CA LYS A 43 14.95 -4.28 5.88
C LYS A 43 15.42 -5.68 5.50
N LEU A 44 14.53 -6.48 4.93
CA LEU A 44 14.85 -7.86 4.53
C LEU A 44 15.98 -7.89 3.52
N TYR A 45 15.90 -7.08 2.47
CA TYR A 45 16.96 -7.04 1.47
C TYR A 45 18.28 -6.57 2.08
N ALA A 46 18.27 -5.47 2.81
CA ALA A 46 19.48 -4.90 3.38
C ALA A 46 20.15 -5.86 4.37
N ALA A 47 19.40 -6.42 5.30
CA ALA A 47 19.93 -7.35 6.30
C ALA A 47 20.49 -8.63 5.68
N ASN A 48 19.80 -9.20 4.69
CA ASN A 48 20.23 -10.43 4.02
C ASN A 48 21.43 -10.24 3.10
N ASN A 49 21.74 -9.00 2.73
CA ASN A 49 22.88 -8.68 1.84
C ASN A 49 23.98 -7.87 2.55
N GLY A 50 23.92 -7.76 3.88
CA GLY A 50 24.96 -7.09 4.67
C GLY A 50 25.04 -5.58 4.42
N LEU A 51 23.92 -4.94 4.05
CA LEU A 51 23.85 -3.52 3.77
C LEU A 51 23.28 -2.77 4.97
N THR A 52 23.71 -1.51 5.13
CA THR A 52 23.14 -0.60 6.12
C THR A 52 21.84 0.01 5.61
N TYR A 53 20.90 0.26 6.51
CA TYR A 53 19.57 0.75 6.14
C TYR A 53 19.05 1.77 7.16
N LYS A 54 18.21 2.69 6.70
CA LYS A 54 17.59 3.68 7.57
C LYS A 54 16.28 4.17 6.96
N TYR A 55 15.28 4.44 7.82
CA TYR A 55 14.04 5.08 7.41
C TYR A 55 14.05 6.57 7.76
N TYR A 56 13.25 7.32 7.02
CA TYR A 56 13.08 8.77 7.18
C TYR A 56 11.60 9.11 7.13
N GLN A 57 11.17 9.92 8.06
CA GLN A 57 9.80 10.44 8.09
C GLN A 57 9.85 11.94 7.83
N PRO A 58 9.09 12.47 6.86
CA PRO A 58 9.03 13.92 6.63
C PRO A 58 8.57 14.64 7.89
N ALA A 59 9.11 15.84 8.12
CA ALA A 59 8.61 16.71 9.15
C ALA A 59 7.12 16.99 8.95
N ASN A 60 6.40 17.26 10.04
CA ASN A 60 4.98 17.56 10.08
C ASN A 60 4.04 16.38 9.72
N GLY A 61 4.56 15.18 9.58
CA GLY A 61 3.76 13.94 9.45
C GLY A 61 2.67 14.02 8.39
N ASN A 62 1.42 13.94 8.81
CA ASN A 62 0.26 13.97 7.91
C ASN A 62 0.06 15.33 7.21
N GLU A 63 0.66 16.39 7.72
CA GLU A 63 0.61 17.74 7.17
C GLU A 63 1.91 18.12 6.46
N ALA A 64 2.76 17.15 6.15
CA ALA A 64 4.03 17.38 5.47
C ALA A 64 3.81 18.08 4.12
N THR A 65 4.67 19.04 3.84
CA THR A 65 4.74 19.73 2.56
C THR A 65 5.67 18.99 1.61
N ASP A 66 5.67 19.37 0.33
CA ASP A 66 6.64 18.83 -0.63
C ASP A 66 8.08 19.15 -0.20
N ASP A 67 8.33 20.33 0.37
CA ASP A 67 9.64 20.69 0.91
C ASP A 67 10.04 19.78 2.08
N ASP A 68 9.12 19.45 2.97
CA ASP A 68 9.38 18.50 4.07
C ASP A 68 9.81 17.13 3.53
N ARG A 69 9.16 16.67 2.46
CA ARG A 69 9.48 15.40 1.80
C ARG A 69 10.82 15.46 1.06
N VAL A 70 11.10 16.55 0.35
CA VAL A 70 12.40 16.77 -0.29
C VAL A 70 13.51 16.73 0.74
N ASN A 71 13.32 17.39 1.90
CA ASN A 71 14.31 17.42 2.97
C ASN A 71 14.57 16.03 3.55
N ALA A 72 13.53 15.21 3.70
CA ALA A 72 13.69 13.82 4.16
C ALA A 72 14.48 12.98 3.15
N MET A 73 14.19 13.11 1.86
CA MET A 73 14.92 12.41 0.80
C MET A 73 16.37 12.87 0.71
N GLN A 74 16.61 14.17 0.84
CA GLN A 74 17.98 14.72 0.82
C GLN A 74 18.78 14.29 2.04
N ALA A 75 18.15 14.18 3.21
CA ALA A 75 18.82 13.65 4.41
C ALA A 75 19.29 12.19 4.18
N ALA A 76 18.49 11.38 3.47
CA ALA A 76 18.88 10.03 3.10
C ALA A 76 20.11 10.03 2.18
N VAL A 77 20.13 10.89 1.17
CA VAL A 77 21.25 11.02 0.25
C VAL A 77 22.51 11.50 0.98
N ASP A 78 22.37 12.49 1.85
CA ASP A 78 23.49 13.05 2.63
C ASP A 78 24.10 12.02 3.59
N ALA A 79 23.29 11.05 4.04
CA ALA A 79 23.75 9.95 4.89
C ALA A 79 24.31 8.76 4.08
N GLY A 80 24.47 8.89 2.77
CA GLY A 80 25.14 7.91 1.91
C GLY A 80 24.24 6.93 1.19
N ALA A 81 22.94 7.21 1.07
CA ALA A 81 22.02 6.32 0.36
C ALA A 81 22.40 6.17 -1.11
N LYS A 82 22.45 4.93 -1.57
CA LYS A 82 22.62 4.56 -2.98
C LYS A 82 21.29 4.30 -3.64
N VAL A 83 20.31 3.85 -2.86
CA VAL A 83 18.94 3.65 -3.27
C VAL A 83 18.00 4.21 -2.20
N VAL A 84 17.01 4.97 -2.63
CA VAL A 84 15.97 5.56 -1.78
C VAL A 84 14.63 5.02 -2.25
N VAL A 85 13.96 4.27 -1.39
CA VAL A 85 12.62 3.77 -1.63
C VAL A 85 11.61 4.77 -1.07
N CYS A 86 10.78 5.31 -1.93
CA CYS A 86 9.76 6.29 -1.58
C CYS A 86 8.38 5.67 -1.75
N ALA A 87 7.61 5.62 -0.68
CA ALA A 87 6.29 5.02 -0.68
C ALA A 87 5.20 6.09 -0.77
N GLY A 88 4.33 5.94 -1.75
CA GLY A 88 3.11 6.74 -1.86
C GLY A 88 3.12 7.80 -2.93
N PHE A 89 2.02 7.87 -3.67
CA PHE A 89 1.82 8.79 -4.78
C PHE A 89 1.98 10.27 -4.38
N LEU A 90 1.68 10.60 -3.12
CA LEU A 90 1.84 11.97 -2.60
C LEU A 90 3.29 12.49 -2.66
N GLN A 91 4.26 11.60 -2.81
CA GLN A 91 5.67 11.97 -2.88
C GLN A 91 6.14 12.40 -4.27
N GLU A 92 5.27 12.37 -5.28
CA GLU A 92 5.65 12.58 -6.68
C GLU A 92 6.46 13.87 -6.91
N ALA A 93 5.94 15.02 -6.49
CA ALA A 93 6.60 16.31 -6.71
C ALA A 93 7.95 16.39 -5.97
N ALA A 94 7.99 15.93 -4.74
CA ALA A 94 9.21 15.92 -3.93
C ALA A 94 10.26 14.97 -4.51
N LEU A 95 9.84 13.80 -4.97
CA LEU A 95 10.73 12.80 -5.54
C LEU A 95 11.33 13.29 -6.84
N ARG A 96 10.55 13.96 -7.70
CA ARG A 96 11.07 14.60 -8.92
C ARG A 96 12.21 15.55 -8.58
N THR A 97 12.02 16.44 -7.62
CA THR A 97 13.03 17.39 -7.19
C THR A 97 14.28 16.69 -6.63
N ALA A 98 14.09 15.72 -5.75
CA ALA A 98 15.20 14.98 -5.14
C ALA A 98 16.00 14.18 -6.19
N ALA A 99 15.33 13.54 -7.13
CA ALA A 99 15.97 12.77 -8.19
C ALA A 99 16.77 13.67 -9.16
N MET A 100 16.22 14.83 -9.51
CA MET A 100 16.93 15.81 -10.35
C MET A 100 18.18 16.34 -9.66
N ASN A 101 18.12 16.58 -8.36
CA ASN A 101 19.25 17.09 -7.58
C ASN A 101 20.31 16.01 -7.30
N ASN A 102 19.96 14.73 -7.44
CA ASN A 102 20.85 13.62 -7.08
C ASN A 102 20.84 12.55 -8.20
N PRO A 103 21.40 12.87 -9.39
CA PRO A 103 21.30 11.98 -10.55
C PRO A 103 22.04 10.64 -10.39
N ASP A 104 22.97 10.53 -9.45
CA ASP A 104 23.73 9.30 -9.21
C ASP A 104 23.06 8.38 -8.17
N VAL A 105 21.96 8.83 -7.56
CA VAL A 105 21.19 8.03 -6.59
C VAL A 105 19.98 7.42 -7.31
N HIS A 106 19.68 6.18 -7.00
CA HIS A 106 18.52 5.48 -7.56
C HIS A 106 17.31 5.66 -6.63
N PHE A 107 16.18 6.01 -7.20
CA PHE A 107 14.91 6.21 -6.50
C PHE A 107 13.88 5.20 -6.96
N VAL A 108 13.31 4.48 -6.01
CA VAL A 108 12.20 3.53 -6.25
C VAL A 108 10.92 4.18 -5.78
N PHE A 109 9.99 4.39 -6.70
CA PHE A 109 8.73 5.06 -6.43
C PHE A 109 7.58 4.05 -6.36
N ILE A 110 7.23 3.63 -5.15
CA ILE A 110 6.12 2.70 -4.91
C ILE A 110 4.79 3.45 -4.99
N ASP A 111 3.85 2.92 -5.73
CA ASP A 111 2.57 3.56 -6.12
C ASP A 111 2.78 4.79 -7.00
N GLY A 112 3.84 4.79 -7.78
CA GLY A 112 4.19 5.90 -8.66
C GLY A 112 4.52 5.46 -10.07
N TYR A 113 4.77 6.46 -10.89
CA TYR A 113 5.13 6.31 -12.30
C TYR A 113 6.53 6.88 -12.54
N PRO A 114 7.17 6.54 -13.66
CA PRO A 114 8.43 7.20 -14.02
C PRO A 114 8.19 8.71 -14.17
N LEU A 115 9.17 9.49 -13.73
CA LEU A 115 9.09 10.94 -13.72
C LEU A 115 9.99 11.56 -14.79
N ASP A 116 9.59 12.72 -15.26
CA ASP A 116 10.44 13.57 -16.09
C ASP A 116 10.92 14.82 -15.32
N ASP A 117 11.72 15.64 -15.95
CA ASP A 117 12.31 16.83 -15.34
C ASP A 117 11.40 18.08 -15.39
N ASP A 118 10.16 17.94 -15.87
CA ASP A 118 9.20 19.04 -15.90
C ASP A 118 8.05 18.80 -14.90
N PRO A 119 7.78 19.75 -14.01
CA PRO A 119 6.68 19.60 -13.05
C PRO A 119 5.28 19.80 -13.66
N ASP A 120 5.20 20.37 -14.86
CA ASP A 120 3.91 20.59 -15.55
C ASP A 120 3.49 19.29 -16.26
N PRO A 121 2.38 18.64 -15.85
CA PRO A 121 1.93 17.39 -16.47
C PRO A 121 1.53 17.53 -17.94
N ASN A 122 1.38 18.76 -18.45
CA ASN A 122 1.04 19.03 -19.83
C ASN A 122 2.28 19.25 -20.72
N VAL A 123 3.45 19.28 -20.11
CA VAL A 123 4.73 19.46 -20.80
C VAL A 123 5.52 18.16 -20.70
N GLN A 124 6.00 17.68 -21.83
CA GLN A 124 6.85 16.49 -21.84
C GLN A 124 8.32 16.91 -21.61
N GLY A 125 8.84 16.59 -20.44
CA GLY A 125 10.25 16.77 -20.10
C GLY A 125 11.11 15.56 -20.49
N ASN A 126 12.36 15.59 -20.06
CA ASN A 126 13.27 14.45 -20.21
C ASN A 126 13.04 13.46 -19.08
N ILE A 127 12.83 12.20 -19.39
CA ILE A 127 12.59 11.17 -18.40
C ILE A 127 13.83 10.98 -17.51
N LEU A 128 13.58 10.91 -16.19
CA LEU A 128 14.63 10.71 -15.19
C LEU A 128 15.00 9.22 -15.14
N THR A 129 16.22 8.90 -15.55
CA THR A 129 16.67 7.49 -15.63
C THR A 129 16.96 6.88 -14.27
N ASN A 130 17.07 7.69 -13.24
CA ASN A 130 17.31 7.25 -11.86
C ASN A 130 16.04 7.06 -11.03
N VAL A 131 14.86 7.08 -11.65
CA VAL A 131 13.57 6.80 -10.99
C VAL A 131 12.92 5.59 -11.65
N ALA A 132 12.51 4.62 -10.84
CA ALA A 132 11.68 3.49 -11.26
C ALA A 132 10.31 3.59 -10.60
N GLY A 133 9.24 3.56 -11.37
CA GLY A 133 7.87 3.52 -10.86
C GLY A 133 7.37 2.09 -10.72
N ILE A 134 6.80 1.75 -9.58
CA ILE A 134 6.17 0.44 -9.34
C ILE A 134 4.73 0.66 -8.96
N ASN A 135 3.84 0.02 -9.71
CA ASN A 135 2.40 0.04 -9.50
C ASN A 135 1.88 -1.37 -9.31
N PHE A 136 0.75 -1.48 -8.65
CA PHE A 136 0.03 -2.73 -8.50
C PHE A 136 -1.34 -2.63 -9.17
N GLN A 137 -1.84 -3.76 -9.60
CA GLN A 137 -3.20 -3.85 -10.14
C GLN A 137 -4.18 -4.10 -8.98
N GLU A 138 -4.37 -3.09 -8.15
CA GLU A 138 -5.22 -3.15 -6.97
C GLU A 138 -6.68 -3.46 -7.30
N GLU A 139 -7.13 -3.11 -8.52
CA GLU A 139 -8.45 -3.51 -9.01
C GLU A 139 -8.62 -5.03 -9.04
N GLN A 140 -7.55 -5.78 -9.21
CA GLN A 140 -7.60 -7.25 -9.20
C GLN A 140 -7.78 -7.81 -7.78
N CYS A 141 -6.96 -7.40 -6.81
CA CYS A 141 -7.17 -7.88 -5.43
C CYS A 141 -8.42 -7.28 -4.79
N GLY A 142 -8.78 -6.07 -5.14
CA GLY A 142 -10.08 -5.50 -4.77
C GLY A 142 -11.23 -6.34 -5.28
N TYR A 143 -11.18 -6.75 -6.55
CA TYR A 143 -12.16 -7.65 -7.16
C TYR A 143 -12.25 -8.99 -6.42
N LEU A 144 -11.09 -9.61 -6.14
CA LEU A 144 -11.05 -10.87 -5.42
C LEU A 144 -11.71 -10.75 -4.03
N ALA A 145 -11.42 -9.67 -3.30
CA ALA A 145 -11.99 -9.43 -1.98
C ALA A 145 -13.52 -9.22 -2.06
N GLY A 146 -13.99 -8.35 -2.95
CA GLY A 146 -15.41 -8.08 -3.12
C GLY A 146 -16.20 -9.31 -3.55
N TYR A 147 -15.66 -10.07 -4.48
CA TYR A 147 -16.25 -11.33 -4.92
C TYR A 147 -16.32 -12.35 -3.77
N ALA A 148 -15.22 -12.53 -3.04
CA ALA A 148 -15.12 -13.51 -1.96
C ALA A 148 -16.13 -13.24 -0.84
N ILE A 149 -16.25 -12.00 -0.37
CA ILE A 149 -17.14 -11.68 0.75
C ILE A 149 -18.62 -11.82 0.37
N VAL A 150 -18.98 -11.51 -0.85
CA VAL A 150 -20.38 -11.72 -1.32
C VAL A 150 -20.67 -13.21 -1.44
N LYS A 151 -19.73 -14.01 -1.97
CA LYS A 151 -19.84 -15.47 -2.00
C LYS A 151 -19.93 -16.07 -0.60
N GLU A 152 -19.25 -15.48 0.38
CA GLU A 152 -19.34 -15.88 1.79
C GLU A 152 -20.72 -15.63 2.39
N GLY A 153 -21.47 -14.67 1.87
CA GLY A 153 -22.82 -14.37 2.30
C GLY A 153 -23.06 -12.94 2.73
N PHE A 154 -22.06 -12.06 2.63
CA PHE A 154 -22.24 -10.65 2.96
C PHE A 154 -22.97 -9.93 1.82
N THR A 155 -24.09 -9.29 2.15
CA THR A 155 -24.93 -8.57 1.17
C THR A 155 -25.04 -7.07 1.47
N LYS A 156 -24.59 -6.63 2.62
CA LYS A 156 -24.55 -5.21 3.02
C LYS A 156 -23.10 -4.86 3.33
N ILE A 157 -22.44 -4.26 2.35
CA ILE A 157 -21.01 -4.02 2.38
C ILE A 157 -20.69 -2.54 2.37
N GLY A 158 -19.48 -2.19 2.81
CA GLY A 158 -18.99 -0.83 2.80
C GLY A 158 -17.58 -0.72 2.26
N PHE A 159 -17.23 0.48 1.81
CA PHE A 159 -15.88 0.87 1.42
C PHE A 159 -15.59 2.25 2.02
N SER A 160 -14.52 2.34 2.79
CA SER A 160 -13.99 3.59 3.32
C SER A 160 -12.57 3.79 2.80
N GLY A 161 -12.38 4.78 1.95
CA GLY A 161 -11.13 4.97 1.21
C GLY A 161 -10.35 6.22 1.61
N GLY A 162 -9.04 6.13 1.51
CA GLY A 162 -8.11 7.23 1.73
C GLY A 162 -7.84 8.05 0.48
N GLY A 163 -7.27 9.23 0.68
CA GLY A 163 -6.84 10.11 -0.41
C GLY A 163 -7.92 10.98 -1.03
N GLY A 164 -9.12 11.04 -0.45
CA GLY A 164 -10.17 11.97 -0.87
C GLY A 164 -10.75 11.71 -2.27
N GLY A 165 -10.58 10.52 -2.83
CA GLY A 165 -11.09 10.16 -4.15
C GLY A 165 -10.14 10.44 -5.31
N SER A 166 -8.92 10.92 -5.03
CA SER A 166 -7.93 11.26 -6.06
C SER A 166 -6.67 10.37 -6.03
N ASN A 167 -6.54 9.50 -5.04
CA ASN A 167 -5.42 8.55 -4.98
C ASN A 167 -5.67 7.38 -5.93
N PRO A 168 -4.81 7.17 -6.95
CA PRO A 168 -5.04 6.16 -7.99
C PRO A 168 -5.15 4.73 -7.43
N ALA A 169 -4.29 4.37 -6.47
CA ALA A 169 -4.30 3.04 -5.88
C ALA A 169 -5.61 2.76 -5.13
N CYS A 170 -6.05 3.69 -4.28
CA CYS A 170 -7.31 3.56 -3.55
C CYS A 170 -8.52 3.52 -4.48
N CYS A 171 -8.50 4.30 -5.55
CA CYS A 171 -9.54 4.26 -6.58
C CYS A 171 -9.60 2.89 -7.26
N ARG A 172 -8.45 2.30 -7.59
CA ARG A 172 -8.40 0.95 -8.18
C ARG A 172 -8.92 -0.12 -7.22
N TYR A 173 -8.53 -0.06 -5.94
CA TYR A 173 -9.05 -0.95 -4.91
C TYR A 173 -10.58 -0.89 -4.83
N GLY A 174 -11.12 0.32 -4.71
CA GLY A 174 -12.56 0.54 -4.57
C GLY A 174 -13.35 0.11 -5.80
N TYR A 175 -12.85 0.45 -6.98
CA TYR A 175 -13.46 0.05 -8.25
C TYR A 175 -13.50 -1.48 -8.38
N GLY A 176 -12.38 -2.15 -8.15
CA GLY A 176 -12.29 -3.61 -8.21
C GLY A 176 -13.23 -4.27 -7.20
N TYR A 177 -13.25 -3.76 -5.97
CA TYR A 177 -14.11 -4.26 -4.90
C TYR A 177 -15.60 -4.25 -5.30
N LEU A 178 -16.06 -3.16 -5.87
CA LEU A 178 -17.45 -3.06 -6.35
C LEU A 178 -17.73 -4.00 -7.53
N GLN A 179 -16.78 -4.11 -8.46
CA GLN A 179 -16.92 -5.02 -9.62
C GLN A 179 -16.98 -6.48 -9.19
N GLY A 180 -16.12 -6.90 -8.26
CA GLY A 180 -16.13 -8.26 -7.74
C GLY A 180 -17.40 -8.59 -6.97
N ALA A 181 -17.84 -7.66 -6.12
CA ALA A 181 -19.11 -7.80 -5.39
C ALA A 181 -20.30 -7.92 -6.34
N SER A 182 -20.34 -7.09 -7.38
CA SER A 182 -21.38 -7.12 -8.40
C SER A 182 -21.41 -8.44 -9.18
N ALA A 183 -20.24 -8.95 -9.56
CA ALA A 183 -20.13 -10.23 -10.26
C ALA A 183 -20.64 -11.41 -9.41
N ALA A 184 -20.24 -11.47 -8.14
CA ALA A 184 -20.71 -12.49 -7.23
C ALA A 184 -22.22 -12.39 -6.97
N ALA A 185 -22.74 -11.17 -6.80
CA ALA A 185 -24.17 -10.94 -6.61
C ALA A 185 -24.99 -11.44 -7.81
N ALA A 186 -24.52 -11.17 -9.03
CA ALA A 186 -25.16 -11.65 -10.25
C ALA A 186 -25.16 -13.18 -10.32
N GLU A 187 -24.06 -13.83 -10.00
CA GLU A 187 -23.98 -15.30 -10.00
C GLU A 187 -24.89 -15.94 -8.94
N MET A 188 -25.05 -15.29 -7.79
CA MET A 188 -25.87 -15.81 -6.69
C MET A 188 -27.35 -15.38 -6.79
N GLY A 189 -27.68 -14.46 -7.67
CA GLY A 189 -29.05 -13.91 -7.79
C GLY A 189 -29.46 -13.09 -6.58
N VAL A 190 -28.51 -12.41 -5.92
CA VAL A 190 -28.77 -11.56 -4.75
C VAL A 190 -28.50 -10.09 -5.06
N THR A 191 -29.08 -9.21 -4.24
CA THR A 191 -28.83 -7.77 -4.29
C THR A 191 -27.85 -7.41 -3.18
N VAL A 192 -26.82 -6.61 -3.51
CA VAL A 192 -25.83 -6.12 -2.56
C VAL A 192 -26.03 -4.62 -2.36
N ASP A 193 -26.19 -4.19 -1.11
CA ASP A 193 -26.25 -2.79 -0.73
C ASP A 193 -24.85 -2.30 -0.35
N VAL A 194 -24.46 -1.12 -0.85
CA VAL A 194 -23.11 -0.59 -0.69
C VAL A 194 -23.14 0.80 -0.05
N MET A 195 -22.33 0.97 1.01
CA MET A 195 -21.92 2.28 1.53
C MET A 195 -20.51 2.57 1.02
N TYR A 196 -20.32 3.68 0.33
CA TYR A 196 -19.05 4.03 -0.31
C TYR A 196 -18.69 5.48 0.01
N SER A 197 -17.53 5.69 0.64
CA SER A 197 -17.14 7.03 1.09
C SER A 197 -15.64 7.26 1.04
N TRP A 198 -15.26 8.48 0.69
CA TRP A 198 -13.91 9.02 0.82
C TRP A 198 -13.77 9.99 2.00
N GLN A 199 -14.85 10.21 2.75
CA GLN A 199 -14.85 11.18 3.85
C GLN A 199 -13.91 10.75 4.97
N TYR A 200 -13.27 11.72 5.59
CA TYR A 200 -12.37 11.54 6.73
C TYR A 200 -11.12 10.71 6.43
N GLY A 201 -10.82 10.49 5.15
CA GLY A 201 -9.68 9.68 4.71
C GLY A 201 -8.57 10.47 4.02
N GLY A 202 -8.68 11.80 3.93
CA GLY A 202 -7.75 12.62 3.13
C GLY A 202 -6.27 12.48 3.49
N THR A 203 -5.97 12.18 4.75
CA THR A 203 -4.60 12.01 5.25
C THR A 203 -4.25 10.57 5.63
N PHE A 204 -5.09 9.60 5.29
CA PHE A 204 -4.89 8.17 5.61
C PHE A 204 -4.73 7.90 7.11
N SER A 205 -5.35 8.73 7.95
CA SER A 205 -5.21 8.65 9.41
C SER A 205 -6.49 8.19 10.08
N ALA A 206 -6.32 7.52 11.22
CA ALA A 206 -7.44 7.22 12.10
C ALA A 206 -8.00 8.54 12.67
N SER A 207 -9.32 8.61 12.86
CA SER A 207 -9.99 9.74 13.48
C SER A 207 -11.28 9.35 14.17
N PRO A 208 -11.73 10.12 15.18
CA PRO A 208 -13.04 9.90 15.79
C PRO A 208 -14.20 10.07 14.80
N GLU A 209 -14.08 10.99 13.87
CA GLU A 209 -15.08 11.27 12.84
C GLU A 209 -15.26 10.07 11.91
N LEU A 210 -14.17 9.47 11.46
CA LEU A 210 -14.19 8.26 10.65
C LEU A 210 -14.82 7.10 11.41
N GLN A 211 -14.41 6.88 12.65
CA GLN A 211 -14.97 5.83 13.50
C GLN A 211 -16.48 6.00 13.69
N THR A 212 -16.94 7.23 13.93
CA THR A 212 -18.36 7.54 14.11
C THR A 212 -19.17 7.24 12.84
N MET A 213 -18.65 7.64 11.69
CA MET A 213 -19.29 7.37 10.39
C MET A 213 -19.46 5.87 10.15
N VAL A 214 -18.40 5.11 10.35
CA VAL A 214 -18.40 3.65 10.10
C VAL A 214 -19.25 2.92 11.13
N SER A 215 -19.23 3.33 12.41
CA SER A 215 -20.12 2.81 13.44
C SER A 215 -21.59 3.00 13.04
N GLY A 216 -21.93 4.16 12.49
CA GLY A 216 -23.26 4.42 11.96
C GLY A 216 -23.65 3.48 10.83
N TRP A 217 -22.74 3.15 9.94
CA TRP A 217 -22.98 2.16 8.88
C TRP A 217 -23.31 0.79 9.48
N TYR A 218 -22.49 0.30 10.42
CA TYR A 218 -22.71 -0.99 11.07
C TYR A 218 -24.04 -1.03 11.83
N SER A 219 -24.34 0.01 12.60
CA SER A 219 -25.60 0.06 13.36
C SER A 219 -26.84 0.13 12.45
N ASN A 220 -26.69 0.60 11.22
CA ASN A 220 -27.76 0.64 10.21
C ASN A 220 -27.77 -0.60 9.30
N GLY A 221 -26.98 -1.64 9.60
CA GLY A 221 -27.06 -2.92 8.94
C GLY A 221 -25.91 -3.30 8.03
N THR A 222 -24.91 -2.43 7.81
CA THR A 222 -23.68 -2.81 7.09
C THR A 222 -22.97 -3.93 7.87
N GLU A 223 -22.59 -4.98 7.17
CA GLU A 223 -22.04 -6.19 7.79
C GLU A 223 -20.51 -6.22 7.75
N ILE A 224 -19.92 -5.69 6.69
CA ILE A 224 -18.48 -5.70 6.45
C ILE A 224 -18.06 -4.41 5.72
N VAL A 225 -16.93 -3.83 6.13
CA VAL A 225 -16.37 -2.62 5.53
C VAL A 225 -14.94 -2.87 5.09
N PHE A 226 -14.61 -2.51 3.84
CA PHE A 226 -13.25 -2.48 3.34
C PHE A 226 -12.57 -1.20 3.84
N ALA A 227 -11.57 -1.34 4.68
CA ALA A 227 -10.78 -0.24 5.23
C ALA A 227 -9.55 -0.02 4.32
N CYS A 228 -9.68 0.90 3.37
CA CYS A 228 -8.68 1.11 2.32
C CYS A 228 -7.89 2.41 2.53
N GLY A 229 -6.92 2.40 3.44
CA GLY A 229 -6.08 3.57 3.62
C GLY A 229 -5.28 3.60 4.93
N GLY A 230 -4.12 2.96 4.98
CA GLY A 230 -3.16 3.08 6.07
C GLY A 230 -3.77 2.96 7.47
N SER A 231 -3.51 3.95 8.31
CA SER A 231 -4.00 3.96 9.70
C SER A 231 -5.51 4.17 9.85
N MET A 232 -6.24 4.47 8.77
CA MET A 232 -7.71 4.48 8.77
C MET A 232 -8.28 3.13 9.24
N PHE A 233 -7.58 2.05 8.99
CA PHE A 233 -7.91 0.71 9.45
C PHE A 233 -8.26 0.67 10.95
N GLN A 234 -7.50 1.39 11.78
CA GLN A 234 -7.73 1.43 13.24
C GLN A 234 -9.11 1.97 13.59
N SER A 235 -9.58 3.01 12.90
CA SER A 235 -10.93 3.57 13.12
C SER A 235 -12.02 2.61 12.68
N VAL A 236 -11.84 1.93 11.56
CA VAL A 236 -12.80 0.95 11.03
C VAL A 236 -12.87 -0.26 11.95
N VAL A 237 -11.74 -0.76 12.42
CA VAL A 237 -11.67 -1.88 13.38
C VAL A 237 -12.34 -1.52 14.72
N ALA A 238 -12.10 -0.31 15.22
CA ALA A 238 -12.74 0.15 16.46
C ALA A 238 -14.27 0.19 16.32
N ALA A 239 -14.76 0.69 15.18
CA ALA A 239 -16.19 0.68 14.87
C ALA A 239 -16.75 -0.74 14.75
N ALA A 240 -16.05 -1.62 14.05
CA ALA A 240 -16.44 -3.02 13.87
C ALA A 240 -16.51 -3.77 15.20
N SER A 241 -15.52 -3.58 16.07
CA SER A 241 -15.48 -4.22 17.38
C SER A 241 -16.64 -3.77 18.28
N ALA A 242 -17.00 -2.49 18.22
CA ALA A 242 -18.10 -1.93 19.01
C ALA A 242 -19.47 -2.38 18.51
N GLU A 243 -19.64 -2.60 17.21
CA GLU A 243 -20.93 -2.85 16.54
C GLU A 243 -21.06 -4.29 16.03
N ASP A 244 -20.19 -5.19 16.44
CA ASP A 244 -20.15 -6.60 15.97
C ASP A 244 -20.08 -6.71 14.44
N GLY A 245 -19.32 -5.83 13.81
CA GLY A 245 -19.09 -5.80 12.37
C GLY A 245 -17.82 -6.53 11.95
N LYS A 246 -17.62 -6.64 10.64
CA LYS A 246 -16.44 -7.26 10.03
C LYS A 246 -15.69 -6.27 9.16
N VAL A 247 -14.43 -6.61 8.84
CA VAL A 247 -13.52 -5.75 8.10
C VAL A 247 -12.80 -6.54 7.01
N VAL A 248 -12.63 -5.91 5.85
CA VAL A 248 -11.64 -6.31 4.85
C VAL A 248 -10.43 -5.42 5.02
N GLY A 249 -9.26 -6.00 5.24
CA GLY A 249 -8.00 -5.28 5.35
C GLY A 249 -7.39 -4.96 3.99
N VAL A 250 -6.27 -4.23 4.01
CA VAL A 250 -5.61 -3.72 2.80
C VAL A 250 -4.09 -3.86 2.87
N ASP A 251 -3.47 -3.97 1.72
CA ASP A 251 -2.03 -3.98 1.46
C ASP A 251 -1.30 -5.23 1.96
N VAL A 252 -1.48 -5.57 3.23
CA VAL A 252 -0.88 -6.75 3.88
C VAL A 252 -1.99 -7.57 4.55
N ASP A 253 -1.68 -8.79 4.99
CA ASP A 253 -2.61 -9.57 5.79
C ASP A 253 -2.78 -8.91 7.17
N GLN A 254 -3.92 -8.27 7.38
CA GLN A 254 -4.23 -7.56 8.62
C GLN A 254 -5.02 -8.40 9.63
N SER A 255 -5.16 -9.70 9.41
CA SER A 255 -5.92 -10.59 10.29
C SER A 255 -5.32 -10.71 11.69
N SER A 256 -4.02 -10.50 11.85
CA SER A 256 -3.36 -10.49 13.16
C SER A 256 -3.66 -9.24 13.98
N GLU A 257 -4.11 -8.17 13.34
CA GLU A 257 -4.40 -6.89 13.99
C GLU A 257 -5.76 -6.89 14.71
N SER A 258 -6.71 -7.68 14.23
CA SER A 258 -8.06 -7.75 14.80
C SER A 258 -8.80 -9.00 14.34
N GLU A 259 -9.57 -9.57 15.26
CA GLU A 259 -10.48 -10.70 14.97
C GLU A 259 -11.62 -10.32 14.03
N THR A 260 -11.90 -9.03 13.85
CA THR A 260 -12.95 -8.56 12.93
C THR A 260 -12.55 -8.69 11.46
N VAL A 261 -11.26 -8.89 11.16
CA VAL A 261 -10.76 -9.00 9.80
C VAL A 261 -11.10 -10.38 9.22
N VAL A 262 -11.89 -10.38 8.14
CA VAL A 262 -12.29 -11.61 7.43
C VAL A 262 -11.24 -12.00 6.39
N THR A 263 -10.77 -11.03 5.63
CA THR A 263 -9.71 -11.19 4.63
C THR A 263 -9.04 -9.84 4.38
N SER A 264 -8.00 -9.82 3.55
CA SER A 264 -7.31 -8.58 3.20
C SER A 264 -6.99 -8.57 1.70
N ALA A 265 -7.25 -7.44 1.05
CA ALA A 265 -6.83 -7.22 -0.33
C ALA A 265 -5.35 -6.82 -0.31
N MET A 266 -4.47 -7.77 -0.63
CA MET A 266 -3.02 -7.61 -0.48
C MET A 266 -2.33 -7.22 -1.77
N LYS A 267 -1.25 -6.44 -1.63
CA LYS A 267 -0.25 -6.24 -2.67
C LYS A 267 1.15 -6.50 -2.12
N GLY A 268 2.02 -7.09 -2.93
CA GLY A 268 3.33 -7.56 -2.53
C GLY A 268 4.36 -6.45 -2.36
N LEU A 269 4.13 -5.56 -1.41
CA LEU A 269 4.99 -4.40 -1.13
C LEU A 269 6.42 -4.81 -0.76
N SER A 270 6.55 -5.78 0.12
CA SER A 270 7.85 -6.29 0.58
C SER A 270 8.65 -6.90 -0.58
N ASP A 271 8.05 -7.79 -1.34
CA ASP A 271 8.70 -8.45 -2.47
C ASP A 271 9.07 -7.46 -3.57
N ALA A 272 8.21 -6.48 -3.83
CA ALA A 272 8.46 -5.43 -4.83
C ALA A 272 9.63 -4.54 -4.42
N ALA A 273 9.72 -4.16 -3.15
CA ALA A 273 10.84 -3.37 -2.63
C ALA A 273 12.16 -4.15 -2.74
N GLU A 274 12.18 -5.41 -2.34
CA GLU A 274 13.36 -6.27 -2.46
C GLU A 274 13.80 -6.42 -3.92
N TRP A 275 12.85 -6.67 -4.80
CA TRP A 275 13.11 -6.82 -6.24
C TRP A 275 13.73 -5.57 -6.84
N ALA A 276 13.19 -4.40 -6.54
CA ALA A 276 13.70 -3.13 -7.07
C ALA A 276 15.09 -2.77 -6.54
N ILE A 277 15.32 -2.98 -5.23
CA ILE A 277 16.63 -2.74 -4.62
C ILE A 277 17.68 -3.67 -5.23
N ALA A 278 17.32 -4.94 -5.46
CA ALA A 278 18.22 -5.91 -6.10
C ALA A 278 18.67 -5.43 -7.48
N LYS A 279 17.83 -4.75 -8.25
CA LYS A 279 18.20 -4.18 -9.56
C LYS A 279 19.35 -3.19 -9.46
N VAL A 280 19.45 -2.44 -8.37
CA VAL A 280 20.57 -1.51 -8.13
C VAL A 280 21.85 -2.29 -7.87
N TYR A 281 21.83 -3.27 -6.99
CA TYR A 281 23.02 -4.00 -6.55
C TYR A 281 23.49 -5.09 -7.52
N ASP A 282 22.56 -5.59 -8.37
CA ASP A 282 22.90 -6.57 -9.42
C ASP A 282 23.42 -5.90 -10.70
N GLY A 283 23.39 -4.57 -10.78
CA GLY A 283 23.79 -3.84 -11.98
C GLY A 283 22.79 -3.90 -13.12
N THR A 284 21.52 -4.21 -12.82
CA THR A 284 20.44 -4.37 -13.82
C THR A 284 19.38 -3.26 -13.73
N TRP A 285 19.72 -2.12 -13.14
CA TRP A 285 18.81 -0.98 -12.99
C TRP A 285 18.19 -0.53 -14.30
N ASP A 286 18.91 -0.61 -15.41
CA ASP A 286 18.42 -0.17 -16.72
C ASP A 286 17.17 -0.93 -17.18
N GLU A 287 16.89 -2.10 -16.58
CA GLU A 287 15.67 -2.85 -16.87
C GLU A 287 14.42 -2.18 -16.31
N ILE A 288 14.54 -1.40 -15.24
CA ILE A 288 13.41 -0.77 -14.54
C ILE A 288 13.51 0.76 -14.46
N GLY A 289 14.70 1.33 -14.54
CA GLY A 289 14.90 2.77 -14.53
C GLY A 289 14.18 3.43 -15.69
N ASN A 290 13.58 4.58 -15.46
CA ASN A 290 12.73 5.34 -16.38
C ASN A 290 11.48 4.57 -16.89
N ALA A 291 11.10 3.49 -16.26
CA ALA A 291 9.95 2.67 -16.66
C ALA A 291 8.92 2.54 -15.53
N ALA A 292 7.69 2.27 -15.92
CA ALA A 292 6.63 1.83 -15.03
C ALA A 292 6.55 0.30 -15.04
N THR A 293 6.57 -0.31 -13.87
CA THR A 293 6.31 -1.74 -13.70
C THR A 293 4.97 -1.91 -13.01
N SER A 294 4.02 -2.59 -13.67
CA SER A 294 2.69 -2.86 -13.12
C SER A 294 2.59 -4.34 -12.75
N LEU A 295 2.31 -4.61 -11.49
CA LEU A 295 2.30 -5.96 -10.91
C LEU A 295 0.88 -6.36 -10.52
N GLY A 296 0.46 -7.55 -10.93
CA GLY A 296 -0.89 -8.06 -10.66
C GLY A 296 -0.92 -9.54 -10.33
N VAL A 297 -2.09 -10.15 -10.53
CA VAL A 297 -2.33 -11.59 -10.31
C VAL A 297 -1.38 -12.45 -11.15
N ALA A 298 -1.10 -12.05 -12.38
CA ALA A 298 -0.21 -12.78 -13.29
C ALA A 298 1.21 -12.93 -12.72
N GLU A 299 1.66 -11.95 -11.94
CA GLU A 299 2.96 -11.94 -11.27
C GLU A 299 2.88 -12.45 -9.83
N ASN A 300 1.71 -12.90 -9.38
CA ASN A 300 1.43 -13.27 -7.99
C ASN A 300 1.72 -12.13 -7.00
N ALA A 301 1.51 -10.90 -7.45
CA ALA A 301 1.83 -9.68 -6.68
C ALA A 301 0.64 -9.10 -5.93
N VAL A 302 -0.58 -9.54 -6.24
CA VAL A 302 -1.81 -9.16 -5.54
C VAL A 302 -2.67 -10.39 -5.28
N GLY A 303 -3.44 -10.40 -4.21
CA GLY A 303 -4.29 -11.53 -3.86
C GLY A 303 -4.88 -11.41 -2.46
N LEU A 304 -5.46 -12.52 -2.00
CA LEU A 304 -5.99 -12.68 -0.65
C LEU A 304 -5.12 -13.65 0.15
N PRO A 305 -5.02 -13.50 1.49
CA PRO A 305 -4.21 -14.40 2.31
C PRO A 305 -4.86 -15.76 2.47
N THR A 306 -4.21 -16.81 2.02
CA THR A 306 -4.72 -18.19 2.12
C THR A 306 -4.35 -18.87 3.44
N ALA A 307 -3.21 -18.50 4.04
CA ALA A 307 -2.74 -19.10 5.29
C ALA A 307 -3.62 -18.75 6.51
N THR A 308 -4.31 -17.62 6.46
CA THR A 308 -5.18 -17.11 7.53
C THR A 308 -6.65 -17.11 7.11
N TRP A 309 -7.00 -17.94 6.16
CA TRP A 309 -8.34 -18.01 5.58
C TRP A 309 -9.39 -18.39 6.63
N SER A 310 -10.43 -17.59 6.78
CA SER A 310 -11.49 -17.80 7.75
C SER A 310 -12.89 -17.93 7.16
N MET A 311 -13.02 -17.74 5.85
CA MET A 311 -14.31 -17.87 5.16
C MET A 311 -14.72 -19.35 5.01
N GLU A 312 -15.97 -19.63 5.29
CA GLU A 312 -16.50 -21.01 5.29
C GLU A 312 -17.27 -21.35 4.02
N ASN A 313 -18.06 -20.42 3.50
CA ASN A 313 -18.90 -20.63 2.31
C ASN A 313 -18.12 -20.43 1.01
N PHE A 314 -17.06 -19.62 1.06
CA PHE A 314 -16.12 -19.42 -0.02
C PHE A 314 -14.78 -19.99 0.40
N SER A 315 -14.42 -21.15 -0.16
CA SER A 315 -13.22 -21.89 0.25
C SER A 315 -11.94 -21.39 -0.44
N VAL A 316 -10.79 -21.81 0.09
CA VAL A 316 -9.50 -21.58 -0.58
C VAL A 316 -9.50 -22.16 -1.98
N ALA A 317 -10.08 -23.32 -2.19
CA ALA A 317 -10.18 -23.94 -3.53
C ALA A 317 -11.02 -23.08 -4.49
N ASP A 318 -12.13 -22.53 -4.02
CA ASP A 318 -12.95 -21.58 -4.80
C ASP A 318 -12.17 -20.34 -5.17
N TYR A 319 -11.37 -19.81 -4.23
CA TYR A 319 -10.50 -18.67 -4.46
C TYR A 319 -9.42 -18.97 -5.49
N GLU A 320 -8.77 -20.11 -5.39
CA GLU A 320 -7.72 -20.51 -6.34
C GLU A 320 -8.27 -20.65 -7.76
N ASP A 321 -9.48 -21.17 -7.92
CA ASP A 321 -10.16 -21.24 -9.22
C ASP A 321 -10.45 -19.83 -9.78
N LEU A 322 -10.90 -18.91 -8.93
CA LEU A 322 -11.15 -17.53 -9.32
C LEU A 322 -9.85 -16.82 -9.68
N PHE A 323 -8.78 -17.05 -8.92
CA PHE A 323 -7.46 -16.43 -9.12
C PHE A 323 -6.86 -16.77 -10.49
N GLN A 324 -7.15 -17.98 -11.01
CA GLN A 324 -6.66 -18.44 -12.32
C GLN A 324 -7.46 -17.85 -13.50
N LYS A 325 -8.61 -17.24 -13.27
CA LYS A 325 -9.43 -16.62 -14.32
C LYS A 325 -9.05 -15.16 -14.56
#